data_805fe743874531d8e4e12ddc26f46701
#
_entry.id   805fe743874531d8e4e12ddc26f46701
#
_cell.length_a   1.000
_cell.length_b   1.000
_cell.length_c   1.000
_cell.angle_alpha   90.00
_cell.angle_beta   90.00
_cell.angle_gamma   90.00
#
_symmetry.space_group_name_H-M   'P 1'
#
loop_
_entity.id
_entity.type
_entity.pdbx_description
1 polymer ?
#
loop_
_entity_poly.entity_id
_entity_poly.type
_entity_poly.pdbx_seq_one_letter_code
_entity_poly.pdbx_strand_id
1 'polypeptide(L)'
;MAEGMPQFTKGEIYGGMMKGFAQAFGDALTDMPTGKASEVAFGTTQTWAGIPFEFRHGATSDFPGASILIGGKAYYTHWTPAKAHVSHLQVYSPAAIDAEIAEAEKSLAPGAELFIGGHGGAAKRDAVKFKIAYLKKMKEVLGNNQTAQAFMDDMKKAFPGLPGEAGLEELSKALYK
;
A
#
# COMPACT_ATOMS: atom_id res chain seq x y z
N MET A 1 -7.44 16.19 4.82
CA MET A 1 -7.21 14.73 4.99
C MET A 1 -8.24 13.97 4.18
N ALA A 2 -7.96 12.73 3.72
CA ALA A 2 -9.00 11.89 3.16
C ALA A 2 -10.05 11.53 4.21
N GLU A 3 -11.25 11.17 3.74
CA GLU A 3 -12.37 10.76 4.59
C GLU A 3 -11.98 9.63 5.55
N GLY A 4 -12.43 9.73 6.81
CA GLY A 4 -12.11 8.77 7.87
C GLY A 4 -10.75 8.94 8.55
N MET A 5 -9.84 9.69 7.98
CA MET A 5 -8.51 9.91 8.59
C MET A 5 -8.54 10.58 9.97
N PRO A 6 -9.42 11.57 10.25
CA PRO A 6 -9.46 12.16 11.59
C PRO A 6 -9.85 11.18 12.69
N GLN A 7 -10.70 10.18 12.38
CA GLN A 7 -11.06 9.13 13.33
C GLN A 7 -9.89 8.20 13.60
N PHE A 8 -9.16 7.87 12.53
CA PHE A 8 -7.96 7.04 12.65
C PHE A 8 -6.89 7.68 13.53
N THR A 9 -6.60 8.98 13.32
CA THR A 9 -5.58 9.68 14.12
C THR A 9 -5.91 9.76 15.62
N LYS A 10 -7.14 9.44 16.01
CA LYS A 10 -7.57 9.33 17.40
C LYS A 10 -7.53 7.90 17.95
N GLY A 11 -7.28 6.91 17.10
CA GLY A 11 -7.31 5.50 17.46
C GLY A 11 -6.02 5.00 18.12
N GLU A 12 -6.11 3.83 18.76
CA GLU A 12 -4.98 3.19 19.46
C GLU A 12 -3.81 2.84 18.52
N ILE A 13 -4.10 2.44 17.28
CA ILE A 13 -3.06 2.10 16.28
C ILE A 13 -2.18 3.31 16.00
N TYR A 14 -2.79 4.46 15.74
CA TYR A 14 -2.04 5.69 15.50
C TYR A 14 -1.29 6.13 16.77
N GLY A 15 -1.91 6.03 17.93
CA GLY A 15 -1.26 6.31 19.22
C GLY A 15 -0.04 5.41 19.46
N GLY A 16 -0.11 4.14 19.09
CA GLY A 16 1.01 3.19 19.14
C GLY A 16 2.15 3.57 18.18
N MET A 17 1.81 3.94 16.95
CA MET A 17 2.78 4.43 15.96
C MET A 17 3.51 5.69 16.47
N MET A 18 2.76 6.65 17.01
CA MET A 18 3.35 7.90 17.55
C MET A 18 4.27 7.66 18.73
N LYS A 19 3.95 6.71 19.61
CA LYS A 19 4.86 6.29 20.70
C LYS A 19 6.15 5.68 20.14
N GLY A 20 6.05 4.82 19.12
CA GLY A 20 7.21 4.25 18.45
C GLY A 20 8.09 5.31 17.78
N PHE A 21 7.49 6.30 17.13
CA PHE A 21 8.23 7.41 16.54
C PHE A 21 8.90 8.28 17.60
N ALA A 22 8.23 8.58 18.70
CA ALA A 22 8.82 9.33 19.81
C ALA A 22 10.03 8.60 20.41
N GLN A 23 9.98 7.26 20.54
CA GLN A 23 11.11 6.45 20.99
C GLN A 23 12.26 6.44 19.97
N ALA A 24 11.96 6.36 18.67
CA ALA A 24 12.97 6.28 17.63
C ALA A 24 13.65 7.62 17.32
N PHE A 25 12.92 8.72 17.37
CA PHE A 25 13.37 10.04 16.91
C PHE A 25 13.58 11.06 18.04
N GLY A 26 13.06 10.79 19.25
CA GLY A 26 13.22 11.67 20.41
C GLY A 26 12.87 13.14 20.09
N ASP A 27 13.78 14.04 20.42
CA ASP A 27 13.60 15.49 20.23
C ASP A 27 13.53 15.94 18.76
N ALA A 28 13.83 15.04 17.79
CA ALA A 28 13.65 15.34 16.37
C ALA A 28 12.16 15.26 15.94
N LEU A 29 11.30 14.67 16.77
CA LEU A 29 9.85 14.66 16.53
C LEU A 29 9.26 15.95 17.09
N THR A 30 8.91 16.87 16.19
CA THR A 30 8.24 18.13 16.58
C THR A 30 6.76 17.88 16.93
N ASP A 31 6.15 18.81 17.66
CA ASP A 31 4.73 18.75 17.98
C ASP A 31 3.87 18.62 16.73
N MET A 32 2.90 17.74 16.79
CA MET A 32 1.93 17.59 15.71
C MET A 32 1.08 18.84 15.54
N PRO A 33 0.74 19.24 14.32
CA PRO A 33 -0.15 20.38 14.08
C PRO A 33 -1.46 20.22 14.84
N THR A 34 -1.84 21.21 15.63
CA THR A 34 -3.08 21.21 16.43
C THR A 34 -4.30 21.76 15.69
N GLY A 35 -4.12 22.18 14.43
CA GLY A 35 -5.18 22.72 13.60
C GLY A 35 -6.27 21.67 13.25
N LYS A 36 -7.50 22.13 13.06
CA LYS A 36 -8.57 21.26 12.52
C LYS A 36 -8.24 20.88 11.09
N ALA A 37 -8.06 19.59 10.84
CA ALA A 37 -7.95 19.08 9.48
C ALA A 37 -9.35 19.00 8.85
N SER A 38 -9.49 19.54 7.63
CA SER A 38 -10.70 19.33 6.82
C SER A 38 -10.66 17.96 6.17
N GLU A 39 -11.81 17.29 6.14
CA GLU A 39 -11.98 16.04 5.40
C GLU A 39 -12.28 16.32 3.93
N VAL A 40 -11.78 15.45 3.06
CA VAL A 40 -12.13 15.40 1.64
C VAL A 40 -12.80 14.06 1.39
N ALA A 41 -14.06 14.10 0.99
CA ALA A 41 -14.84 12.90 0.72
C ALA A 41 -14.28 12.13 -0.49
N PHE A 42 -14.35 10.81 -0.43
CA PHE A 42 -14.00 9.97 -1.59
C PHE A 42 -15.00 10.22 -2.75
N GLY A 43 -14.50 10.08 -3.97
CA GLY A 43 -15.25 10.40 -5.19
C GLY A 43 -15.29 11.89 -5.53
N THR A 44 -14.63 12.75 -4.74
CA THR A 44 -14.56 14.19 -5.01
C THR A 44 -13.21 14.61 -5.57
N THR A 45 -13.21 15.76 -6.26
CA THR A 45 -12.00 16.38 -6.80
C THR A 45 -11.78 17.74 -6.14
N GLN A 46 -10.58 17.94 -5.61
CA GLN A 46 -10.10 19.23 -5.14
C GLN A 46 -9.09 19.80 -6.13
N THR A 47 -9.13 21.10 -6.38
CA THR A 47 -8.14 21.74 -7.26
C THR A 47 -7.23 22.63 -6.45
N TRP A 48 -5.93 22.34 -6.46
CA TRP A 48 -4.90 23.14 -5.80
C TRP A 48 -3.86 23.59 -6.83
N ALA A 49 -3.60 24.88 -6.87
CA ALA A 49 -2.68 25.49 -7.86
C ALA A 49 -3.00 25.08 -9.32
N GLY A 50 -4.28 24.94 -9.67
CA GLY A 50 -4.74 24.53 -11.01
C GLY A 50 -4.63 23.03 -11.31
N ILE A 51 -4.15 22.21 -10.35
CA ILE A 51 -4.01 20.77 -10.53
C ILE A 51 -5.18 20.08 -9.82
N PRO A 52 -5.97 19.22 -10.51
CA PRO A 52 -7.03 18.45 -9.90
C PRO A 52 -6.47 17.24 -9.14
N PHE A 53 -6.98 17.01 -7.93
CA PHE A 53 -6.72 15.88 -7.05
C PHE A 53 -8.04 15.14 -6.81
N GLU A 54 -8.22 14.00 -7.44
CA GLU A 54 -9.40 13.17 -7.26
C GLU A 54 -9.14 12.13 -6.17
N PHE A 55 -9.86 12.23 -5.05
CA PHE A 55 -9.75 11.33 -3.92
C PHE A 55 -10.58 10.07 -4.15
N ARG A 56 -9.97 8.91 -3.96
CA ARG A 56 -10.56 7.60 -4.22
C ARG A 56 -10.31 6.66 -3.04
N HIS A 57 -11.19 5.67 -2.87
CA HIS A 57 -10.88 4.55 -1.99
C HIS A 57 -9.65 3.82 -2.53
N GLY A 58 -8.67 3.59 -1.68
CA GLY A 58 -7.54 2.71 -1.93
C GLY A 58 -7.88 1.24 -1.67
N ALA A 59 -6.85 0.40 -1.49
CA ALA A 59 -7.05 -0.98 -1.08
C ALA A 59 -7.68 -1.04 0.32
N THR A 60 -8.70 -1.88 0.49
CA THR A 60 -9.37 -2.03 1.80
C THR A 60 -8.49 -2.74 2.83
N SER A 61 -7.42 -3.41 2.37
CA SER A 61 -6.38 -4.00 3.20
C SER A 61 -5.36 -3.00 3.68
N ASP A 62 -5.27 -1.85 3.00
CA ASP A 62 -4.32 -0.80 3.32
C ASP A 62 -4.95 0.20 4.28
N PHE A 63 -4.12 0.78 5.08
CA PHE A 63 -4.57 1.75 6.05
C PHE A 63 -3.78 3.05 5.85
N PRO A 64 -4.48 4.15 5.57
CA PRO A 64 -5.91 4.44 5.66
C PRO A 64 -6.77 4.13 4.41
N GLY A 65 -6.31 3.37 3.43
CA GLY A 65 -7.12 2.97 2.30
C GLY A 65 -7.51 4.09 1.34
N ALA A 66 -6.65 5.08 1.18
CA ALA A 66 -6.85 6.21 0.29
C ALA A 66 -5.90 6.18 -0.91
N SER A 67 -6.40 6.49 -2.09
CA SER A 67 -5.62 6.77 -3.29
C SER A 67 -6.05 8.09 -3.93
N ILE A 68 -5.16 8.69 -4.72
CA ILE A 68 -5.42 10.00 -5.32
C ILE A 68 -4.94 9.99 -6.77
N LEU A 69 -5.85 10.33 -7.70
CA LEU A 69 -5.46 10.65 -9.07
C LEU A 69 -5.12 12.14 -9.16
N ILE A 70 -3.91 12.45 -9.57
CA ILE A 70 -3.34 13.80 -9.60
C ILE A 70 -3.13 14.25 -11.04
N GLY A 71 -3.83 15.30 -11.45
CA GLY A 71 -3.72 15.88 -12.78
C GLY A 71 -4.06 14.92 -13.92
N GLY A 72 -4.75 13.81 -13.65
CA GLY A 72 -5.01 12.73 -14.61
C GLY A 72 -3.78 11.94 -15.05
N LYS A 73 -2.60 12.21 -14.49
CA LYS A 73 -1.32 11.63 -14.93
C LYS A 73 -0.55 10.87 -13.85
N ALA A 74 -0.66 11.28 -12.59
CA ALA A 74 -0.02 10.59 -11.48
C ALA A 74 -1.08 9.93 -10.59
N TYR A 75 -0.74 8.78 -10.01
CA TYR A 75 -1.59 8.03 -9.11
C TYR A 75 -0.84 7.77 -7.81
N TYR A 76 -1.39 8.27 -6.71
CA TYR A 76 -0.86 8.04 -5.38
C TYR A 76 -1.55 6.83 -4.75
N THR A 77 -0.74 5.96 -4.16
CA THR A 77 -1.16 4.85 -3.28
C THR A 77 -0.30 4.87 -2.02
N HIS A 78 -0.70 4.14 -0.97
CA HIS A 78 0.15 4.05 0.23
C HIS A 78 1.52 3.43 -0.09
N TRP A 79 1.53 2.30 -0.78
CA TRP A 79 2.75 1.62 -1.22
C TRP A 79 2.95 1.77 -2.72
N THR A 80 4.03 2.42 -3.12
CA THR A 80 4.38 2.52 -4.54
C THR A 80 4.59 1.12 -5.12
N PRO A 81 3.97 0.78 -6.27
CA PRO A 81 4.22 -0.49 -6.93
C PRO A 81 5.70 -0.68 -7.25
N ALA A 82 6.27 -1.82 -6.90
CA ALA A 82 7.67 -2.14 -7.11
C ALA A 82 7.82 -3.55 -7.70
N LYS A 83 8.93 -3.79 -8.41
CA LYS A 83 9.34 -5.13 -8.84
C LYS A 83 10.17 -5.76 -7.72
N ALA A 84 9.50 -6.15 -6.66
CA ALA A 84 10.07 -6.74 -5.45
C ALA A 84 9.05 -7.67 -4.79
N HIS A 85 9.52 -8.56 -3.92
CA HIS A 85 8.65 -9.29 -3.02
C HIS A 85 7.94 -8.30 -2.09
N VAL A 86 6.64 -8.53 -1.83
CA VAL A 86 5.87 -7.74 -0.87
C VAL A 86 6.09 -8.28 0.55
N SER A 87 5.94 -7.42 1.54
CA SER A 87 6.04 -7.78 2.95
C SER A 87 4.67 -7.95 3.60
N HIS A 88 4.63 -8.48 4.82
CA HIS A 88 3.43 -8.57 5.64
C HIS A 88 2.81 -7.19 5.98
N LEU A 89 3.58 -6.11 5.86
CA LEU A 89 3.07 -4.75 6.05
C LEU A 89 2.19 -4.29 4.87
N GLN A 90 2.39 -4.87 3.68
CA GLN A 90 1.62 -4.56 2.48
C GLN A 90 0.42 -5.50 2.31
N VAL A 91 0.63 -6.79 2.64
CA VAL A 91 -0.37 -7.84 2.48
C VAL A 91 -0.25 -8.81 3.67
N TYR A 92 -1.32 -9.07 4.39
CA TYR A 92 -1.28 -9.91 5.60
C TYR A 92 -2.35 -11.00 5.65
N SER A 93 -3.16 -11.10 4.59
CA SER A 93 -4.23 -12.10 4.50
C SER A 93 -4.64 -12.37 3.05
N PRO A 94 -5.34 -13.49 2.74
CA PRO A 94 -5.89 -13.73 1.42
C PRO A 94 -6.82 -12.61 0.92
N ALA A 95 -7.65 -12.04 1.80
CA ALA A 95 -8.52 -10.92 1.47
C ALA A 95 -7.72 -9.66 1.13
N ALA A 96 -6.59 -9.42 1.80
CA ALA A 96 -5.68 -8.34 1.49
C ALA A 96 -5.04 -8.48 0.10
N ILE A 97 -4.71 -9.71 -0.31
CA ILE A 97 -4.21 -9.98 -1.67
C ILE A 97 -5.25 -9.56 -2.71
N ASP A 98 -6.52 -9.93 -2.53
CA ASP A 98 -7.60 -9.59 -3.46
C ASP A 98 -7.86 -8.07 -3.51
N ALA A 99 -7.85 -7.40 -2.36
CA ALA A 99 -8.01 -5.95 -2.28
C ALA A 99 -6.87 -5.20 -3.00
N GLU A 100 -5.63 -5.65 -2.83
CA GLU A 100 -4.46 -5.07 -3.49
C GLU A 100 -4.45 -5.32 -5.01
N ILE A 101 -4.91 -6.49 -5.49
CA ILE A 101 -5.10 -6.76 -6.92
C ILE A 101 -6.14 -5.79 -7.49
N ALA A 102 -7.29 -5.67 -6.85
CA ALA A 102 -8.38 -4.80 -7.31
C ALA A 102 -7.93 -3.33 -7.36
N GLU A 103 -7.22 -2.84 -6.34
CA GLU A 103 -6.69 -1.48 -6.34
C GLU A 103 -5.64 -1.25 -7.43
N ALA A 104 -4.72 -2.20 -7.62
CA ALA A 104 -3.72 -2.10 -8.66
C ALA A 104 -4.34 -2.08 -10.07
N GLU A 105 -5.36 -2.91 -10.34
CA GLU A 105 -6.12 -2.91 -11.59
C GLU A 105 -6.86 -1.58 -11.80
N LYS A 106 -7.54 -1.08 -10.77
CA LYS A 106 -8.24 0.20 -10.76
C LYS A 106 -7.30 1.39 -11.00
N SER A 107 -6.06 1.34 -10.50
CA SER A 107 -5.08 2.41 -10.69
C SER A 107 -4.62 2.56 -12.15
N LEU A 108 -4.74 1.52 -12.97
CA LEU A 108 -4.39 1.56 -14.39
C LEU A 108 -5.46 2.19 -15.27
N ALA A 109 -6.74 2.16 -14.83
CA ALA A 109 -7.89 2.57 -15.64
C ALA A 109 -7.87 4.04 -16.08
N PRO A 110 -7.50 5.03 -15.23
CA PRO A 110 -7.50 6.45 -15.61
C PRO A 110 -6.36 6.87 -16.54
N GLY A 111 -5.51 5.95 -16.99
CA GLY A 111 -4.40 6.30 -17.88
C GLY A 111 -3.19 6.92 -17.19
N ALA A 112 -3.12 6.86 -15.86
CA ALA A 112 -1.96 7.34 -15.10
C ALA A 112 -0.66 6.67 -15.58
N GLU A 113 0.40 7.47 -15.67
CA GLU A 113 1.72 7.03 -16.16
C GLU A 113 2.76 6.97 -15.05
N LEU A 114 2.54 7.75 -13.99
CA LEU A 114 3.41 7.85 -12.82
C LEU A 114 2.67 7.34 -11.59
N PHE A 115 3.31 6.47 -10.83
CA PHE A 115 2.79 5.94 -9.57
C PHE A 115 3.73 6.33 -8.44
N ILE A 116 3.19 6.94 -7.40
CA ILE A 116 3.93 7.44 -6.24
C ILE A 116 3.24 6.98 -4.97
N GLY A 117 3.96 6.98 -3.87
CA GLY A 117 3.40 6.53 -2.58
C GLY A 117 4.12 7.14 -1.39
N GLY A 118 3.58 6.84 -0.22
CA GLY A 118 4.24 7.17 1.05
C GLY A 118 5.48 6.31 1.30
N HIS A 119 5.52 5.13 0.71
CA HIS A 119 6.65 4.19 0.78
C HIS A 119 7.11 3.79 -0.62
N GLY A 120 8.43 3.78 -0.82
CA GLY A 120 9.07 3.45 -2.10
C GLY A 120 9.31 4.67 -2.99
N GLY A 121 10.05 4.45 -4.08
CA GLY A 121 10.31 5.47 -5.09
C GLY A 121 9.19 5.55 -6.14
N ALA A 122 9.26 6.53 -7.05
CA ALA A 122 8.32 6.64 -8.14
C ALA A 122 8.40 5.44 -9.10
N ALA A 123 7.26 4.99 -9.63
CA ALA A 123 7.15 3.84 -10.51
C ALA A 123 6.36 4.18 -11.79
N LYS A 124 6.47 3.31 -12.79
CA LYS A 124 5.74 3.38 -14.05
C LYS A 124 4.70 2.25 -14.12
N ARG A 125 3.85 2.29 -15.14
CA ARG A 125 2.77 1.31 -15.37
C ARG A 125 3.25 -0.15 -15.38
N ASP A 126 4.47 -0.42 -15.81
CA ASP A 126 5.04 -1.77 -15.83
C ASP A 126 5.23 -2.37 -14.42
N ALA A 127 5.55 -1.53 -13.42
CA ALA A 127 5.61 -1.97 -12.03
C ALA A 127 4.22 -2.33 -11.48
N VAL A 128 3.18 -1.59 -11.86
CA VAL A 128 1.79 -1.93 -11.48
C VAL A 128 1.36 -3.25 -12.11
N LYS A 129 1.63 -3.44 -13.41
CA LYS A 129 1.34 -4.71 -14.10
C LYS A 129 2.10 -5.88 -13.47
N PHE A 130 3.35 -5.66 -13.10
CA PHE A 130 4.14 -6.65 -12.36
C PHE A 130 3.48 -6.98 -11.00
N LYS A 131 3.11 -5.96 -10.21
CA LYS A 131 2.41 -6.15 -8.92
C LYS A 131 1.15 -7.01 -9.07
N ILE A 132 0.34 -6.74 -10.08
CA ILE A 132 -0.88 -7.54 -10.36
C ILE A 132 -0.52 -8.99 -10.66
N ALA A 133 0.42 -9.24 -11.55
CA ALA A 133 0.86 -10.60 -11.90
C ALA A 133 1.46 -11.33 -10.69
N TYR A 134 2.28 -10.63 -9.91
CA TYR A 134 2.90 -11.13 -8.70
C TYR A 134 1.86 -11.55 -7.65
N LEU A 135 0.89 -10.69 -7.36
CA LEU A 135 -0.16 -10.99 -6.38
C LEU A 135 -1.11 -12.11 -6.84
N LYS A 136 -1.44 -12.17 -8.13
CA LYS A 136 -2.22 -13.30 -8.70
C LYS A 136 -1.46 -14.62 -8.56
N LYS A 137 -0.16 -14.62 -8.84
CA LYS A 137 0.68 -15.81 -8.63
C LYS A 137 0.81 -16.16 -7.15
N MET A 138 0.95 -15.15 -6.29
CA MET A 138 0.96 -15.35 -4.83
C MET A 138 -0.31 -16.04 -4.33
N LYS A 139 -1.48 -15.62 -4.82
CA LYS A 139 -2.78 -16.24 -4.48
C LYS A 139 -2.85 -17.70 -4.92
N GLU A 140 -2.37 -18.01 -6.13
CA GLU A 140 -2.26 -19.38 -6.64
C GLU A 140 -1.35 -20.24 -5.76
N VAL A 141 -0.15 -19.75 -5.46
CA VAL A 141 0.84 -20.45 -4.63
C VAL A 141 0.31 -20.66 -3.22
N LEU A 142 -0.36 -19.66 -2.63
CA LEU A 142 -0.98 -19.77 -1.31
C LEU A 142 -2.06 -20.86 -1.26
N GLY A 143 -2.88 -20.97 -2.31
CA GLY A 143 -3.90 -22.02 -2.43
C GLY A 143 -3.36 -23.44 -2.58
N ASN A 144 -2.13 -23.57 -3.08
CA ASN A 144 -1.52 -24.87 -3.37
C ASN A 144 -0.58 -25.37 -2.25
N ASN A 145 -0.24 -24.54 -1.27
CA ASN A 145 0.72 -24.87 -0.23
C ASN A 145 0.09 -24.91 1.15
N GLN A 146 0.59 -25.81 2.01
CA GLN A 146 0.12 -26.01 3.38
C GLN A 146 1.10 -25.44 4.43
N THR A 147 2.28 -24.97 4.01
CA THR A 147 3.33 -24.48 4.92
C THR A 147 3.95 -23.20 4.41
N ALA A 148 4.37 -22.35 5.36
CA ALA A 148 5.11 -21.13 5.07
C ALA A 148 6.38 -21.36 4.22
N GLN A 149 7.11 -22.44 4.51
CA GLN A 149 8.34 -22.77 3.78
C GLN A 149 8.04 -23.13 2.31
N ALA A 150 7.06 -24.01 2.05
CA ALA A 150 6.70 -24.41 0.69
C ALA A 150 6.18 -23.21 -0.12
N PHE A 151 5.37 -22.34 0.48
CA PHE A 151 4.92 -21.08 -0.13
C PHE A 151 6.11 -20.19 -0.52
N MET A 152 7.06 -19.99 0.39
CA MET A 152 8.24 -19.16 0.15
C MET A 152 9.10 -19.73 -1.00
N ASP A 153 9.33 -21.05 -1.01
CA ASP A 153 10.14 -21.72 -2.02
C ASP A 153 9.49 -21.61 -3.42
N ASP A 154 8.17 -21.81 -3.50
CA ASP A 154 7.44 -21.67 -4.76
C ASP A 154 7.38 -20.22 -5.25
N MET A 155 7.26 -19.23 -4.35
CA MET A 155 7.34 -17.82 -4.73
C MET A 155 8.73 -17.45 -5.25
N LYS A 156 9.81 -17.90 -4.61
CA LYS A 156 11.19 -17.70 -5.08
C LYS A 156 11.44 -18.38 -6.43
N LYS A 157 10.88 -19.56 -6.63
CA LYS A 157 10.93 -20.27 -7.90
C LYS A 157 10.17 -19.55 -9.01
N ALA A 158 9.00 -18.97 -8.71
CA ALA A 158 8.21 -18.22 -9.66
C ALA A 158 8.84 -16.88 -10.05
N PHE A 159 9.60 -16.27 -9.13
CA PHE A 159 10.24 -14.97 -9.30
C PHE A 159 11.71 -15.00 -8.87
N PRO A 160 12.57 -15.69 -9.63
CA PRO A 160 13.98 -15.88 -9.26
C PRO A 160 14.72 -14.55 -9.25
N GLY A 161 15.51 -14.32 -8.20
CA GLY A 161 16.34 -13.12 -8.06
C GLY A 161 15.56 -11.82 -7.78
N LEU A 162 14.26 -11.93 -7.47
CA LEU A 162 13.48 -10.75 -7.11
C LEU A 162 13.93 -10.23 -5.73
N PRO A 163 14.20 -8.92 -5.56
CA PRO A 163 14.59 -8.36 -4.28
C PRO A 163 13.44 -8.40 -3.25
N GLY A 164 13.77 -8.30 -1.96
CA GLY A 164 12.79 -8.26 -0.88
C GLY A 164 12.50 -9.61 -0.22
N GLU A 165 13.42 -10.58 -0.30
CA GLU A 165 13.25 -11.92 0.28
C GLU A 165 12.96 -11.92 1.79
N ALA A 166 13.56 -11.00 2.56
CA ALA A 166 13.27 -10.86 3.99
C ALA A 166 11.79 -10.51 4.23
N GLY A 167 11.20 -9.62 3.41
CA GLY A 167 9.78 -9.29 3.47
C GLY A 167 8.89 -10.48 3.11
N LEU A 168 9.30 -11.30 2.13
CA LEU A 168 8.59 -12.53 1.76
C LEU A 168 8.62 -13.56 2.91
N GLU A 169 9.73 -13.67 3.63
CA GLU A 169 9.84 -14.56 4.79
C GLU A 169 8.89 -14.14 5.90
N GLU A 170 8.85 -12.85 6.25
CA GLU A 170 7.91 -12.32 7.24
C GLU A 170 6.46 -12.49 6.81
N LEU A 171 6.16 -12.26 5.54
CA LEU A 171 4.83 -12.47 4.95
C LEU A 171 4.43 -13.94 5.05
N SER A 172 5.31 -14.87 4.68
CA SER A 172 5.01 -16.30 4.74
C SER A 172 4.62 -16.74 6.16
N LYS A 173 5.34 -16.27 7.17
CA LYS A 173 5.02 -16.52 8.59
C LYS A 173 3.68 -15.91 9.00
N ALA A 174 3.29 -14.79 8.42
CA ALA A 174 2.01 -14.13 8.73
C ALA A 174 0.81 -14.84 8.10
N LEU A 175 0.97 -15.40 6.90
CA LEU A 175 -0.10 -16.07 6.16
C LEU A 175 -0.43 -17.49 6.66
N TYR A 176 0.50 -18.13 7.38
CA TYR A 176 0.37 -19.51 7.89
C TYR A 176 0.35 -19.59 9.43
N LYS A 177 -0.17 -18.57 10.08
CA LYS A 177 -0.38 -18.55 11.54
C LYS A 177 -1.60 -19.35 11.96
#